data_0c8ca86cc5c444bf79a93e547c038344
#
_entry.id   0c8ca86cc5c444bf79a93e547c038344
#
_cell.length_a   1.000
_cell.length_b   1.000
_cell.length_c   1.000
_cell.angle_alpha   90.00
_cell.angle_beta   90.00
_cell.angle_gamma   90.00
#
_symmetry.space_group_name_H-M   'P 1'
#
loop_
_entity.id
_entity.type
_entity.pdbx_description
1 polymer ?
#
loop_
_entity_poly.entity_id
_entity_poly.type
_entity_poly.pdbx_seq_one_letter_code
_entity_poly.pdbx_strand_id
1 'polypeptide(L)'
;MDEHLQQEIKEILDHLDAEKNTSPSQPDENQQGIEVIDVFIVRRQMEEPEPPAVESTLADASDEQETQTAPVEQETTEEPAFPSLPLKPRRRALPFIVGALCVLGAGLLSAATLLLILAPSATVTIIPTSAQITATRTITVVSAHANILQQQIPGRPLETITLSQAKTVPATGTGQQQAKAAHGLVTFYNALPAPQTIPAGEMLTGADGVAVVTLQAAWIPAGTLATNGQVTVPAQAVEVGPQGNIVANDLYGKCCRDNVFVSNGPFHGGQNARSYQMVAQQDINEVASSLKASLDQGVQAALSQQVQSNETLVIPAPCTSNVTPDHKVGEEASQVQVTVSETCTGEVYDTSAFHDLLMREITQQAIKQVGTGYGLVGDLQTSIAKAMVNTCQATATLQVKVSSTWVYQFSQAQQDQVKLRIRGKSKDEAIALLLHMPGVQTVSISTKNGTTIPTDMQRIHLNFVILT
;
A
#
# COMPACT_ATOMS: atom_id res chain seq x y z
N MET A 1 28.49 20.61 -17.25
CA MET A 1 27.94 19.33 -16.84
C MET A 1 29.06 18.35 -16.97
N ASP A 2 29.62 17.96 -15.82
CA ASP A 2 30.92 17.33 -15.67
C ASP A 2 31.06 15.99 -16.40
N GLU A 3 32.15 15.82 -17.15
CA GLU A 3 32.52 14.55 -17.79
C GLU A 3 32.60 13.38 -16.78
N HIS A 4 32.89 13.68 -15.53
CA HIS A 4 32.91 12.70 -14.44
C HIS A 4 31.55 12.09 -14.14
N LEU A 5 30.47 12.88 -14.22
CA LEU A 5 29.10 12.43 -13.99
C LEU A 5 28.57 11.56 -15.15
N GLN A 6 29.03 11.83 -16.36
CA GLN A 6 28.71 11.03 -17.55
C GLN A 6 29.37 9.64 -17.51
N GLN A 7 30.55 9.58 -16.92
CA GLN A 7 31.28 8.33 -16.77
C GLN A 7 30.70 7.43 -15.67
N GLU A 8 30.27 8.02 -14.57
CA GLU A 8 29.58 7.31 -13.47
C GLU A 8 28.22 6.74 -13.90
N ILE A 9 27.44 7.50 -14.70
CA ILE A 9 26.17 7.04 -15.25
C ILE A 9 26.37 5.88 -16.23
N LYS A 10 27.44 5.91 -17.00
CA LYS A 10 27.76 4.84 -17.95
C LYS A 10 28.17 3.55 -17.24
N GLU A 11 28.96 3.62 -16.18
CA GLU A 11 29.33 2.45 -15.37
C GLU A 11 28.11 1.79 -14.70
N ILE A 12 27.14 2.60 -14.21
CA ILE A 12 25.91 2.08 -13.62
C ILE A 12 25.03 1.39 -14.68
N LEU A 13 24.96 1.93 -15.89
CA LEU A 13 24.17 1.33 -16.99
C LEU A 13 24.81 0.03 -17.49
N ASP A 14 26.14 -0.03 -17.61
CA ASP A 14 26.86 -1.24 -18.02
C ASP A 14 26.73 -2.36 -16.96
N HIS A 15 26.59 -2.00 -15.67
CA HIS A 15 26.34 -2.96 -14.59
C HIS A 15 24.90 -3.53 -14.61
N LEU A 16 23.92 -2.71 -14.96
CA LEU A 16 22.51 -3.13 -15.09
C LEU A 16 22.26 -4.02 -16.31
N ASP A 17 23.01 -3.81 -17.39
CA ASP A 17 22.92 -4.66 -18.60
C ASP A 17 23.64 -6.01 -18.43
N ALA A 18 24.65 -6.09 -17.57
CA ALA A 18 25.34 -7.34 -17.22
C ALA A 18 24.45 -8.26 -16.35
N GLU A 19 23.62 -7.72 -15.49
CA GLU A 19 22.67 -8.47 -14.67
C GLU A 19 21.48 -9.06 -15.45
N LYS A 20 21.16 -8.46 -16.61
CA LYS A 20 20.04 -8.87 -17.45
C LYS A 20 20.33 -10.06 -18.36
N ASN A 21 21.61 -10.44 -18.52
CA ASN A 21 22.05 -11.51 -19.43
C ASN A 21 22.47 -12.82 -18.76
N THR A 22 22.27 -12.98 -17.45
CA THR A 22 22.39 -14.27 -16.78
C THR A 22 21.02 -14.93 -16.73
N SER A 23 20.77 -15.83 -17.68
CA SER A 23 19.66 -16.76 -17.64
C SER A 23 19.76 -17.62 -16.38
N PRO A 24 18.71 -17.73 -15.57
CA PRO A 24 18.68 -18.65 -14.45
C PRO A 24 18.45 -20.07 -15.00
N SER A 25 19.43 -20.94 -14.74
CA SER A 25 19.23 -22.39 -14.75
C SER A 25 18.10 -22.75 -13.80
N GLN A 26 17.23 -23.67 -14.24
CA GLN A 26 16.09 -24.21 -13.50
C GLN A 26 16.41 -24.49 -12.03
N PRO A 27 15.55 -24.07 -11.11
CA PRO A 27 15.68 -24.49 -9.72
C PRO A 27 15.14 -25.92 -9.57
N ASP A 28 15.94 -26.76 -8.93
CA ASP A 28 15.53 -28.04 -8.37
C ASP A 28 14.32 -27.85 -7.45
N GLU A 29 13.34 -28.71 -7.70
CA GLU A 29 12.09 -28.86 -6.98
C GLU A 29 12.38 -29.43 -5.58
N ASN A 30 12.62 -28.57 -4.61
CA ASN A 30 12.57 -28.90 -3.20
C ASN A 30 11.62 -27.92 -2.49
N GLN A 31 10.32 -28.16 -2.71
CA GLN A 31 9.25 -27.50 -1.96
C GLN A 31 9.30 -28.00 -0.50
N GLN A 32 10.08 -27.31 0.32
CA GLN A 32 9.86 -27.37 1.76
C GLN A 32 8.66 -26.49 2.11
N GLY A 33 7.62 -27.15 2.63
CA GLY A 33 6.29 -26.61 2.79
C GLY A 33 6.22 -25.34 3.60
N ILE A 34 5.49 -24.39 3.04
CA ILE A 34 4.93 -23.26 3.78
C ILE A 34 3.72 -23.81 4.51
N GLU A 35 3.85 -24.08 5.80
CA GLU A 35 2.72 -24.40 6.66
C GLU A 35 2.00 -23.08 6.98
N VAL A 36 0.87 -22.84 6.34
CA VAL A 36 -0.03 -21.75 6.68
C VAL A 36 -0.75 -22.15 7.96
N ILE A 37 -0.26 -21.67 9.08
CA ILE A 37 -0.92 -21.86 10.37
C ILE A 37 -1.92 -20.72 10.54
N ASP A 38 -3.19 -21.07 10.47
CA ASP A 38 -4.41 -20.35 10.84
C ASP A 38 -4.40 -18.82 10.78
N VAL A 39 -5.24 -18.33 9.87
CA VAL A 39 -5.65 -16.92 9.83
C VAL A 39 -6.66 -16.68 10.96
N PHE A 40 -6.21 -16.14 12.10
CA PHE A 40 -7.11 -15.70 13.16
C PHE A 40 -7.50 -14.24 12.93
N ILE A 41 -8.75 -14.03 12.48
CA ILE A 41 -9.36 -12.71 12.51
C ILE A 41 -9.90 -12.51 13.93
N VAL A 42 -9.20 -11.72 14.73
CA VAL A 42 -9.68 -11.33 16.06
C VAL A 42 -10.69 -10.18 15.89
N ARG A 43 -11.98 -10.52 15.79
CA ARG A 43 -13.07 -9.55 15.94
C ARG A 43 -13.16 -9.14 17.41
N ARG A 44 -12.77 -7.91 17.74
CA ARG A 44 -13.26 -7.27 18.96
C ARG A 44 -14.73 -6.91 18.74
N GLN A 45 -15.64 -7.64 19.35
CA GLN A 45 -17.01 -7.17 19.53
C GLN A 45 -16.94 -5.93 20.44
N MET A 46 -17.21 -4.77 19.86
CA MET A 46 -17.66 -3.64 20.68
C MET A 46 -19.07 -4.00 21.15
N GLU A 47 -19.20 -4.10 22.45
CA GLU A 47 -20.48 -4.24 23.14
C GLU A 47 -21.29 -3.00 22.85
N GLU A 48 -22.30 -3.15 21.98
CA GLU A 48 -23.28 -2.13 21.66
C GLU A 48 -24.20 -1.97 22.89
N PRO A 49 -24.43 -0.76 23.42
CA PRO A 49 -25.34 -0.58 24.52
C PRO A 49 -26.77 -0.86 24.04
N GLU A 50 -27.44 -1.80 24.70
CA GLU A 50 -28.87 -2.13 24.47
C GLU A 50 -29.75 -0.88 24.48
N PRO A 51 -30.62 -0.71 23.47
CA PRO A 51 -31.66 0.30 23.54
C PRO A 51 -32.77 -0.13 24.52
N PRO A 52 -33.36 0.81 25.27
CA PRO A 52 -34.38 0.48 26.25
C PRO A 52 -35.66 -0.08 25.57
N ALA A 53 -36.18 -1.13 26.14
CA ALA A 53 -37.41 -1.80 25.75
C ALA A 53 -38.59 -0.82 25.68
N VAL A 54 -39.23 -0.73 24.51
CA VAL A 54 -40.53 -0.10 24.34
C VAL A 54 -41.56 -1.21 24.15
N GLU A 55 -42.47 -1.25 25.09
CA GLU A 55 -43.62 -2.11 25.24
C GLU A 55 -44.58 -1.95 24.04
N SER A 56 -44.84 -3.05 23.32
CA SER A 56 -45.80 -3.12 22.23
C SER A 56 -47.17 -3.45 22.76
N THR A 57 -48.13 -2.53 22.62
CA THR A 57 -49.56 -2.83 22.71
C THR A 57 -50.15 -3.13 21.33
N LEU A 58 -50.79 -4.29 21.23
CA LEU A 58 -51.59 -4.76 20.10
C LEU A 58 -52.88 -3.93 19.91
N ALA A 59 -53.27 -3.72 18.67
CA ALA A 59 -54.66 -3.72 18.17
C ALA A 59 -54.59 -3.85 16.64
N ASP A 60 -54.91 -4.93 16.08
CA ASP A 60 -56.07 -5.60 15.49
C ASP A 60 -56.94 -4.71 14.62
N ALA A 61 -57.13 -5.15 13.38
CA ALA A 61 -58.23 -5.22 12.44
C ALA A 61 -57.75 -5.05 10.98
N SER A 62 -57.69 -6.15 10.23
CA SER A 62 -58.60 -6.65 9.18
C SER A 62 -59.15 -5.60 8.22
N ASP A 63 -58.97 -5.70 6.92
CA ASP A 63 -59.75 -6.39 5.91
C ASP A 63 -59.23 -6.06 4.50
N GLU A 64 -59.05 -7.09 3.73
CA GLU A 64 -59.59 -7.49 2.43
C GLU A 64 -59.81 -6.44 1.33
N GLN A 65 -59.32 -6.69 0.22
CA GLN A 65 -59.79 -7.25 -1.09
C GLN A 65 -59.00 -6.61 -2.22
N GLU A 66 -58.25 -7.35 -2.97
CA GLU A 66 -58.61 -8.14 -4.18
C GLU A 66 -59.20 -7.32 -5.32
N THR A 67 -58.60 -7.35 -6.46
CA THR A 67 -59.04 -7.84 -7.75
C THR A 67 -58.51 -7.07 -8.94
N GLN A 68 -57.70 -7.70 -9.70
CA GLN A 68 -57.85 -8.16 -11.12
C GLN A 68 -57.78 -7.14 -12.25
N THR A 69 -56.75 -7.45 -13.05
CA THR A 69 -56.74 -7.84 -14.48
C THR A 69 -57.39 -6.93 -15.54
N ALA A 70 -56.55 -6.46 -16.42
CA ALA A 70 -56.49 -6.62 -17.88
C ALA A 70 -57.79 -6.78 -18.66
N PRO A 71 -57.78 -6.83 -19.97
CA PRO A 71 -57.07 -6.12 -21.05
C PRO A 71 -58.05 -5.67 -22.18
N VAL A 72 -57.46 -5.10 -23.27
CA VAL A 72 -57.93 -5.22 -24.67
C VAL A 72 -59.21 -4.48 -25.07
N GLU A 73 -59.19 -3.68 -26.12
CA GLU A 73 -59.67 -4.08 -27.43
C GLU A 73 -59.50 -2.97 -28.47
N GLN A 74 -59.04 -3.41 -29.60
CA GLN A 74 -59.14 -2.73 -30.89
C GLN A 74 -60.62 -2.54 -31.25
N GLU A 75 -60.98 -1.42 -31.77
CA GLU A 75 -62.14 -1.35 -32.62
C GLU A 75 -61.89 -0.50 -33.86
N THR A 76 -61.85 -1.22 -34.93
CA THR A 76 -61.97 -0.82 -36.34
C THR A 76 -63.44 -0.44 -36.57
N THR A 77 -63.71 0.68 -37.17
CA THR A 77 -64.98 0.90 -37.85
C THR A 77 -64.79 1.78 -39.04
N GLU A 78 -64.76 1.18 -40.15
CA GLU A 78 -65.47 1.29 -41.41
C GLU A 78 -66.08 2.64 -41.81
N GLU A 79 -65.65 2.97 -43.00
CA GLU A 79 -66.23 3.86 -44.03
C GLU A 79 -67.74 3.63 -44.26
N PRO A 80 -68.46 4.61 -44.70
CA PRO A 80 -69.34 4.35 -45.84
C PRO A 80 -69.14 5.30 -47.01
N ALA A 81 -69.16 4.66 -48.13
CA ALA A 81 -69.09 5.22 -49.47
C ALA A 81 -70.45 5.77 -49.98
N PHE A 82 -70.28 6.71 -50.89
CA PHE A 82 -71.15 7.00 -52.06
C PHE A 82 -72.36 7.96 -51.93
N PRO A 83 -72.72 8.64 -53.02
CA PRO A 83 -72.53 8.37 -54.43
C PRO A 83 -72.12 9.57 -55.28
N SER A 84 -71.54 9.22 -56.43
CA SER A 84 -71.25 10.02 -57.61
C SER A 84 -72.50 10.49 -58.38
N LEU A 85 -72.49 11.71 -58.89
CA LEU A 85 -73.22 12.09 -60.05
C LEU A 85 -72.37 13.01 -60.99
N PRO A 86 -72.54 12.90 -62.29
CA PRO A 86 -71.60 13.46 -63.31
C PRO A 86 -72.02 14.86 -63.75
N LEU A 87 -71.03 15.77 -63.89
CA LEU A 87 -71.26 17.02 -64.62
C LEU A 87 -70.22 17.22 -65.71
N LYS A 88 -70.73 17.43 -66.89
CA LYS A 88 -70.10 17.67 -68.18
C LYS A 88 -69.03 18.78 -68.21
N PRO A 89 -68.08 18.70 -69.15
CA PRO A 89 -66.96 19.64 -69.24
C PRO A 89 -67.38 20.97 -69.88
N ARG A 90 -66.99 22.04 -69.18
CA ARG A 90 -67.03 23.37 -69.81
C ARG A 90 -65.59 23.86 -70.00
N ARG A 91 -65.15 23.80 -71.19
CA ARG A 91 -63.88 24.42 -71.69
C ARG A 91 -63.85 25.90 -71.37
N ARG A 92 -62.88 26.35 -70.57
CA ARG A 92 -62.33 27.71 -70.65
C ARG A 92 -60.85 27.71 -70.40
N ALA A 93 -60.13 28.40 -71.26
CA ALA A 93 -58.69 28.56 -71.33
C ALA A 93 -58.11 29.25 -70.08
N LEU A 94 -57.48 28.48 -69.16
CA LEU A 94 -56.69 29.01 -68.08
C LEU A 94 -55.44 28.16 -67.67
N PRO A 95 -54.79 27.43 -68.57
CA PRO A 95 -53.54 26.75 -68.18
C PRO A 95 -52.27 27.56 -68.35
N PHE A 96 -52.27 28.62 -69.11
CA PHE A 96 -51.04 29.36 -69.41
C PHE A 96 -50.68 30.40 -68.32
N ILE A 97 -51.62 31.00 -67.69
CA ILE A 97 -51.35 32.01 -66.60
C ILE A 97 -50.87 31.33 -65.34
N VAL A 98 -51.41 30.17 -64.94
CA VAL A 98 -50.97 29.42 -63.74
C VAL A 98 -49.59 28.83 -64.00
N GLY A 99 -49.26 28.34 -65.17
CA GLY A 99 -47.93 27.84 -65.47
C GLY A 99 -46.86 28.95 -65.44
N ALA A 100 -47.20 30.16 -65.96
CA ALA A 100 -46.25 31.30 -65.90
C ALA A 100 -46.01 31.80 -64.49
N LEU A 101 -47.05 31.79 -63.58
CA LEU A 101 -46.89 32.14 -62.16
C LEU A 101 -46.11 31.08 -61.45
N CYS A 102 -46.26 29.78 -61.74
CA CYS A 102 -45.45 28.73 -61.09
C CYS A 102 -43.99 28.78 -61.54
N VAL A 103 -43.70 29.07 -62.78
CA VAL A 103 -42.32 29.22 -63.28
C VAL A 103 -41.64 30.47 -62.68
N LEU A 104 -42.36 31.59 -62.58
CA LEU A 104 -41.89 32.83 -61.89
C LEU A 104 -41.68 32.58 -60.41
N GLY A 105 -42.58 31.86 -59.78
CA GLY A 105 -42.47 31.49 -58.34
C GLY A 105 -41.27 30.53 -58.10
N ALA A 106 -41.10 29.53 -58.97
CA ALA A 106 -39.93 28.63 -58.90
C ALA A 106 -38.61 29.34 -59.22
N GLY A 107 -38.62 30.28 -60.12
CA GLY A 107 -37.48 31.13 -60.47
C GLY A 107 -37.11 32.10 -59.32
N LEU A 108 -38.09 32.69 -58.66
CA LEU A 108 -37.86 33.50 -57.46
C LEU A 108 -37.38 32.70 -56.26
N LEU A 109 -37.93 31.48 -56.03
CA LEU A 109 -37.46 30.56 -55.02
C LEU A 109 -36.04 30.07 -55.28
N SER A 110 -35.70 29.75 -56.52
CA SER A 110 -34.33 29.32 -56.89
C SER A 110 -33.34 30.47 -56.81
N ALA A 111 -33.74 31.70 -57.17
CA ALA A 111 -32.91 32.88 -57.03
C ALA A 111 -32.72 33.26 -55.54
N ALA A 112 -33.75 33.09 -54.71
CA ALA A 112 -33.65 33.31 -53.27
C ALA A 112 -32.77 32.28 -52.57
N THR A 113 -32.87 31.00 -52.97
CA THR A 113 -31.99 29.92 -52.42
C THR A 113 -30.55 30.10 -52.90
N LEU A 114 -30.32 30.53 -54.16
CA LEU A 114 -28.99 30.85 -54.66
C LEU A 114 -28.35 32.04 -53.96
N LEU A 115 -29.13 33.09 -53.67
CA LEU A 115 -28.70 34.25 -52.87
C LEU A 115 -28.38 33.89 -51.43
N LEU A 116 -29.11 32.95 -50.83
CA LEU A 116 -28.84 32.46 -49.48
C LEU A 116 -27.54 31.63 -49.47
N ILE A 117 -27.23 30.84 -50.49
CA ILE A 117 -26.03 30.00 -50.59
C ILE A 117 -24.78 30.84 -50.88
N LEU A 118 -24.92 31.90 -51.72
CA LEU A 118 -23.82 32.81 -52.08
C LEU A 118 -23.58 33.91 -51.08
N ALA A 119 -24.43 34.07 -50.08
CA ALA A 119 -24.28 35.13 -49.10
C ALA A 119 -23.03 34.92 -48.23
N PRO A 120 -22.28 35.97 -47.92
CA PRO A 120 -21.06 35.89 -47.14
C PRO A 120 -21.32 35.41 -45.72
N SER A 121 -20.50 34.46 -45.26
CA SER A 121 -20.51 33.99 -43.87
C SER A 121 -19.10 34.06 -43.27
N ALA A 122 -18.99 34.22 -41.96
CA ALA A 122 -17.73 34.23 -41.25
C ALA A 122 -17.74 33.25 -40.09
N THR A 123 -16.68 32.48 -39.97
CA THR A 123 -16.39 31.63 -38.81
C THR A 123 -15.23 32.27 -38.02
N VAL A 124 -15.49 32.63 -36.82
CA VAL A 124 -14.52 33.19 -35.88
C VAL A 124 -14.17 32.15 -34.86
N THR A 125 -12.97 31.64 -34.89
CA THR A 125 -12.45 30.68 -33.92
C THR A 125 -11.70 31.48 -32.86
N ILE A 126 -12.14 31.36 -31.63
CA ILE A 126 -11.55 32.00 -30.45
C ILE A 126 -10.95 30.92 -29.55
N ILE A 127 -9.71 31.07 -29.19
CA ILE A 127 -9.08 30.30 -28.14
C ILE A 127 -9.15 31.15 -26.86
N PRO A 128 -9.96 30.73 -25.87
CA PRO A 128 -10.05 31.45 -24.60
C PRO A 128 -8.75 31.38 -23.82
N THR A 129 -8.53 32.38 -22.95
CA THR A 129 -7.43 32.31 -21.98
C THR A 129 -7.67 31.16 -21.01
N SER A 130 -6.63 30.39 -20.75
CA SER A 130 -6.62 29.28 -19.79
C SER A 130 -5.57 29.50 -18.73
N ALA A 131 -5.81 28.98 -17.54
CA ALA A 131 -4.88 28.99 -16.42
C ALA A 131 -4.92 27.67 -15.68
N GLN A 132 -3.75 27.16 -15.34
CA GLN A 132 -3.62 25.99 -14.47
C GLN A 132 -3.53 26.47 -13.02
N ILE A 133 -4.47 26.04 -12.19
CA ILE A 133 -4.53 26.37 -10.77
C ILE A 133 -4.05 25.15 -10.00
N THR A 134 -3.05 25.35 -9.15
CA THR A 134 -2.51 24.31 -8.29
C THR A 134 -2.56 24.78 -6.84
N ALA A 135 -2.96 23.90 -5.93
CA ALA A 135 -2.98 24.17 -4.50
C ALA A 135 -2.56 22.91 -3.72
N THR A 136 -1.95 23.15 -2.56
CA THR A 136 -1.73 22.09 -1.57
C THR A 136 -2.64 22.37 -0.37
N ARG A 137 -3.36 21.36 0.09
CA ARG A 137 -4.30 21.44 1.21
C ARG A 137 -4.04 20.34 2.21
N THR A 138 -4.25 20.66 3.47
CA THR A 138 -4.24 19.67 4.55
C THR A 138 -5.69 19.41 4.94
N ILE A 139 -6.12 18.18 4.79
CA ILE A 139 -7.47 17.72 5.07
C ILE A 139 -7.42 16.77 6.26
N THR A 140 -8.33 16.93 7.21
CA THR A 140 -8.46 16.04 8.36
C THR A 140 -9.66 15.15 8.19
N VAL A 141 -9.44 13.84 8.24
CA VAL A 141 -10.50 12.83 8.31
C VAL A 141 -10.92 12.69 9.77
N VAL A 142 -12.21 12.73 10.05
CA VAL A 142 -12.75 12.62 11.40
C VAL A 142 -13.90 11.62 11.44
N SER A 143 -13.97 10.80 12.50
CA SER A 143 -15.05 9.81 12.68
C SER A 143 -16.33 10.41 13.28
N ALA A 144 -16.24 11.64 13.82
CA ALA A 144 -17.39 12.40 14.34
C ALA A 144 -17.91 13.39 13.29
N HIS A 145 -18.73 14.37 13.72
CA HIS A 145 -19.28 15.40 12.84
C HIS A 145 -18.15 16.20 12.16
N ALA A 146 -17.98 16.00 10.87
CA ALA A 146 -17.00 16.71 10.08
C ALA A 146 -17.44 18.16 9.82
N ASN A 147 -16.54 19.11 10.02
CA ASN A 147 -16.77 20.52 9.71
C ASN A 147 -15.98 20.90 8.45
N ILE A 148 -16.69 21.04 7.35
CA ILE A 148 -16.10 21.36 6.04
C ILE A 148 -15.38 22.72 6.02
N LEU A 149 -15.78 23.68 6.89
CA LEU A 149 -15.12 24.98 7.01
C LEU A 149 -13.75 24.86 7.71
N GLN A 150 -13.53 23.80 8.46
CA GLN A 150 -12.26 23.47 9.11
C GLN A 150 -11.44 22.43 8.30
N GLN A 151 -11.79 22.24 7.03
CA GLN A 151 -11.15 21.28 6.15
C GLN A 151 -11.25 19.82 6.70
N GLN A 152 -12.36 19.50 7.32
CA GLN A 152 -12.66 18.18 7.83
C GLN A 152 -13.63 17.44 6.91
N ILE A 153 -13.38 16.16 6.71
CA ILE A 153 -14.26 15.24 5.98
C ILE A 153 -14.60 14.04 6.85
N PRO A 154 -15.78 13.44 6.65
CA PRO A 154 -16.17 12.25 7.38
C PRO A 154 -15.30 11.05 6.98
N GLY A 155 -15.03 10.21 7.95
CA GLY A 155 -14.36 8.92 7.79
C GLY A 155 -14.68 8.01 8.96
N ARG A 156 -14.10 6.83 8.95
CA ARG A 156 -14.23 5.87 10.05
C ARG A 156 -12.99 5.00 10.16
N PRO A 157 -12.66 4.52 11.36
CA PRO A 157 -11.66 3.48 11.52
C PRO A 157 -12.21 2.15 10.98
N LEU A 158 -11.32 1.34 10.42
CA LEU A 158 -11.59 -0.05 10.07
C LEU A 158 -11.32 -0.96 11.26
N GLU A 159 -11.91 -2.15 11.23
CA GLU A 159 -11.57 -3.20 12.20
C GLU A 159 -10.08 -3.56 12.09
N THR A 160 -9.44 -3.72 13.24
CA THR A 160 -8.04 -4.12 13.30
C THR A 160 -7.85 -5.51 12.73
N ILE A 161 -6.91 -5.67 11.82
CA ILE A 161 -6.53 -6.94 11.21
C ILE A 161 -5.22 -7.43 11.84
N THR A 162 -5.20 -8.68 12.28
CA THR A 162 -3.97 -9.36 12.69
C THR A 162 -3.79 -10.60 11.83
N LEU A 163 -2.68 -10.66 11.10
CA LEU A 163 -2.26 -11.84 10.34
C LEU A 163 -0.96 -12.37 10.92
N SER A 164 -0.79 -13.70 10.88
CA SER A 164 0.41 -14.36 11.37
C SER A 164 0.84 -15.44 10.40
N GLN A 165 2.14 -15.55 10.16
CA GLN A 165 2.75 -16.60 9.35
C GLN A 165 4.01 -17.11 10.04
N ALA A 166 4.31 -18.41 9.87
CA ALA A 166 5.52 -19.01 10.38
C ALA A 166 6.26 -19.76 9.25
N LYS A 167 7.60 -19.74 9.35
CA LYS A 167 8.47 -20.48 8.42
C LYS A 167 9.67 -21.02 9.17
N THR A 168 10.00 -22.30 8.88
CA THR A 168 11.19 -22.96 9.42
C THR A 168 12.32 -22.92 8.38
N VAL A 169 13.54 -22.61 8.83
CA VAL A 169 14.75 -22.59 8.02
C VAL A 169 15.89 -23.28 8.75
N PRO A 170 16.89 -23.83 8.02
CA PRO A 170 18.11 -24.35 8.65
C PRO A 170 18.86 -23.25 9.40
N ALA A 171 19.43 -23.57 10.55
CA ALA A 171 20.35 -22.70 11.28
C ALA A 171 21.72 -22.69 10.57
N THR A 172 22.25 -21.52 10.26
CA THR A 172 23.52 -21.37 9.51
C THR A 172 24.71 -21.00 10.37
N GLY A 173 24.48 -20.59 11.61
CA GLY A 173 25.52 -20.26 12.56
C GLY A 173 26.30 -21.50 13.00
N THR A 174 27.57 -21.32 13.36
CA THR A 174 28.44 -22.36 13.91
C THR A 174 28.95 -21.97 15.27
N GLY A 175 28.68 -22.79 16.25
CA GLY A 175 29.21 -22.69 17.60
C GLY A 175 30.34 -23.67 17.84
N GLN A 176 31.21 -23.36 18.79
CA GLN A 176 32.29 -24.24 19.23
C GLN A 176 32.20 -24.43 20.72
N GLN A 177 32.14 -25.69 21.15
CA GLN A 177 32.31 -26.09 22.51
C GLN A 177 33.75 -26.53 22.71
N GLN A 178 34.46 -25.87 23.64
CA GLN A 178 35.84 -26.20 23.93
C GLN A 178 35.92 -27.53 24.70
N ALA A 179 37.02 -28.27 24.49
CA ALA A 179 37.32 -29.43 25.32
C ALA A 179 37.54 -29.01 26.77
N LYS A 180 37.10 -29.86 27.69
CA LYS A 180 37.26 -29.66 29.12
C LYS A 180 37.92 -30.89 29.76
N ALA A 181 38.77 -30.62 30.75
CA ALA A 181 39.32 -31.66 31.59
C ALA A 181 38.32 -32.11 32.65
N ALA A 182 38.32 -33.39 32.96
CA ALA A 182 37.51 -33.89 34.08
C ALA A 182 38.06 -33.43 35.43
N HIS A 183 37.18 -33.21 36.40
CA HIS A 183 37.50 -32.80 37.74
C HIS A 183 36.94 -33.82 38.73
N GLY A 184 37.67 -34.02 39.83
CA GLY A 184 37.27 -34.92 40.90
C GLY A 184 38.01 -34.61 42.18
N LEU A 185 37.85 -35.52 43.15
CA LEU A 185 38.50 -35.45 44.46
C LEU A 185 39.50 -36.61 44.61
N VAL A 186 40.66 -36.32 45.13
CA VAL A 186 41.69 -37.29 45.47
C VAL A 186 41.89 -37.25 46.98
N THR A 187 41.88 -38.44 47.59
CA THR A 187 42.12 -38.63 49.05
C THR A 187 43.46 -39.30 49.24
N PHE A 188 44.30 -38.65 50.01
CA PHE A 188 45.61 -39.18 50.46
C PHE A 188 45.48 -39.75 51.87
N TYR A 189 46.17 -40.85 52.09
CA TYR A 189 46.22 -41.57 53.38
C TYR A 189 47.67 -41.68 53.84
N ASN A 190 48.01 -41.24 55.06
CA ASN A 190 49.35 -41.29 55.63
C ASN A 190 49.42 -42.33 56.76
N ALA A 191 50.22 -43.33 56.59
CA ALA A 191 50.41 -44.39 57.57
C ALA A 191 51.55 -44.07 58.58
N LEU A 192 52.31 -42.95 58.41
CA LEU A 192 53.37 -42.58 59.34
C LEU A 192 52.84 -41.76 60.55
N PRO A 193 53.54 -41.86 61.71
CA PRO A 193 53.17 -41.09 62.89
C PRO A 193 53.59 -39.61 62.83
N ALA A 194 53.98 -39.12 61.65
CA ALA A 194 54.35 -37.74 61.41
C ALA A 194 53.54 -37.20 60.19
N PRO A 195 53.09 -35.93 60.25
CA PRO A 195 52.36 -35.33 59.15
C PRO A 195 53.19 -35.24 57.91
N GLN A 196 52.56 -35.34 56.73
CA GLN A 196 53.20 -35.20 55.44
C GLN A 196 52.48 -34.19 54.56
N THR A 197 53.18 -33.59 53.62
CA THR A 197 52.62 -32.61 52.68
C THR A 197 52.91 -33.06 51.25
N ILE A 198 51.85 -33.16 50.42
CA ILE A 198 51.91 -33.28 48.99
C ILE A 198 51.72 -31.90 48.38
N PRO A 199 52.63 -31.40 47.50
CA PRO A 199 52.43 -30.10 46.90
C PRO A 199 51.23 -30.07 45.95
N ALA A 200 50.72 -28.87 45.71
CA ALA A 200 49.84 -28.67 44.57
C ALA A 200 50.58 -28.95 43.24
N GLY A 201 49.92 -29.46 42.26
CA GLY A 201 50.52 -29.86 40.97
C GLY A 201 51.13 -31.28 40.99
N GLU A 202 50.93 -32.07 42.03
CA GLU A 202 51.35 -33.47 42.07
C GLU A 202 50.60 -34.27 41.00
N MET A 203 51.39 -34.96 40.18
CA MET A 203 50.84 -35.79 39.08
C MET A 203 50.68 -37.23 39.55
N LEU A 204 49.48 -37.74 39.36
CA LEU A 204 49.10 -39.13 39.70
C LEU A 204 48.60 -39.83 38.47
N THR A 205 48.97 -41.10 38.30
CA THR A 205 48.49 -41.89 37.17
C THR A 205 47.63 -43.01 37.67
N GLY A 206 46.42 -43.15 37.14
CA GLY A 206 45.49 -44.21 37.46
C GLY A 206 45.82 -45.51 36.81
N ALA A 207 45.05 -46.56 37.17
CA ALA A 207 45.17 -47.91 36.59
C ALA A 207 44.81 -47.91 35.10
N ASP A 208 43.90 -47.03 34.65
CA ASP A 208 43.54 -46.82 33.25
C ASP A 208 44.61 -46.03 32.47
N GLY A 209 45.72 -45.59 33.10
CA GLY A 209 46.79 -44.81 32.52
C GLY A 209 46.47 -43.28 32.40
N VAL A 210 45.32 -42.82 32.90
CA VAL A 210 44.94 -41.43 32.92
C VAL A 210 45.71 -40.66 33.98
N ALA A 211 46.41 -39.60 33.58
CA ALA A 211 47.11 -38.73 34.49
C ALA A 211 46.17 -37.65 35.02
N VAL A 212 46.21 -37.43 36.34
CA VAL A 212 45.53 -36.36 37.03
C VAL A 212 46.52 -35.51 37.84
N VAL A 213 46.19 -34.24 38.04
CA VAL A 213 47.02 -33.28 38.78
C VAL A 213 46.21 -32.69 39.96
N THR A 214 46.84 -32.61 41.14
CA THR A 214 46.23 -32.00 42.32
C THR A 214 46.18 -30.50 42.13
N LEU A 215 45.04 -29.85 42.42
CA LEU A 215 44.88 -28.39 42.31
C LEU A 215 45.28 -27.64 43.58
N GLN A 216 45.39 -28.34 44.70
CA GLN A 216 45.78 -27.79 46.01
C GLN A 216 46.81 -28.66 46.69
N ALA A 217 47.60 -28.06 47.56
CA ALA A 217 48.50 -28.82 48.41
C ALA A 217 47.72 -29.63 49.43
N ALA A 218 48.08 -30.90 49.63
CA ALA A 218 47.47 -31.80 50.61
C ALA A 218 48.34 -31.90 51.84
N TRP A 219 47.94 -31.29 52.96
CA TRP A 219 48.57 -31.52 54.27
C TRP A 219 47.87 -32.71 54.90
N ILE A 220 48.56 -33.81 55.06
CA ILE A 220 48.04 -35.07 55.55
C ILE A 220 48.43 -35.23 57.01
N PRO A 221 47.46 -35.29 57.96
CA PRO A 221 47.77 -35.50 59.34
C PRO A 221 48.58 -36.79 59.61
N ALA A 222 49.21 -36.90 60.72
CA ALA A 222 49.89 -38.13 61.20
C ALA A 222 48.89 -39.25 61.33
N GLY A 223 49.28 -40.46 60.84
CA GLY A 223 48.57 -41.71 61.13
C GLY A 223 48.75 -42.17 62.56
N THR A 224 47.86 -43.04 62.99
CA THR A 224 47.93 -43.74 64.31
C THR A 224 48.08 -45.26 64.10
N LEU A 225 48.28 -46.04 65.15
CA LEU A 225 48.31 -47.51 65.02
C LEU A 225 47.01 -48.11 64.57
N ALA A 226 45.88 -47.36 64.59
CA ALA A 226 44.56 -47.88 64.27
C ALA A 226 43.99 -47.23 63.02
N THR A 227 44.43 -46.03 62.65
CA THR A 227 43.88 -45.30 61.52
C THR A 227 44.92 -44.48 60.81
N ASN A 228 44.87 -44.41 59.49
CA ASN A 228 45.68 -43.51 58.69
C ASN A 228 45.21 -42.06 58.81
N GLY A 229 46.13 -41.09 58.88
CA GLY A 229 45.79 -39.70 58.61
C GLY A 229 45.28 -39.52 57.22
N GLN A 230 44.24 -38.70 56.98
CA GLN A 230 43.68 -38.53 55.64
C GLN A 230 43.37 -37.07 55.33
N VAL A 231 43.44 -36.69 54.06
CA VAL A 231 43.01 -35.42 53.52
C VAL A 231 42.50 -35.62 52.08
N THR A 232 41.47 -34.90 51.74
CA THR A 232 40.92 -34.92 50.39
C THR A 232 41.15 -33.57 49.73
N VAL A 233 41.66 -33.55 48.49
CA VAL A 233 41.93 -32.34 47.73
C VAL A 233 41.30 -32.42 46.33
N PRO A 234 40.92 -31.31 45.73
CA PRO A 234 40.48 -31.28 44.36
C PRO A 234 41.62 -31.59 43.39
N ALA A 235 41.28 -32.32 42.34
CA ALA A 235 42.22 -32.63 41.23
C ALA A 235 41.49 -32.59 39.88
N GLN A 236 42.26 -32.47 38.82
CA GLN A 236 41.73 -32.54 37.45
C GLN A 236 42.58 -33.45 36.57
N ALA A 237 41.95 -34.03 35.53
CA ALA A 237 42.70 -34.75 34.51
C ALA A 237 43.66 -33.81 33.75
N VAL A 238 44.87 -34.30 33.45
CA VAL A 238 45.85 -33.52 32.69
C VAL A 238 45.39 -33.31 31.24
N GLU A 239 44.83 -34.32 30.65
CA GLU A 239 44.31 -34.28 29.31
C GLU A 239 42.81 -33.88 29.32
N VAL A 240 42.43 -33.08 28.34
CA VAL A 240 41.03 -32.72 28.11
C VAL A 240 40.33 -33.87 27.39
N GLY A 241 39.05 -34.04 27.66
CA GLY A 241 38.27 -35.06 26.98
C GLY A 241 37.55 -36.02 27.93
N PRO A 242 36.64 -36.86 27.39
CA PRO A 242 35.86 -37.80 28.20
C PRO A 242 36.70 -38.93 28.84
N GLN A 243 37.90 -39.20 28.33
CA GLN A 243 38.83 -40.17 28.90
C GLN A 243 39.26 -39.78 30.32
N GLY A 244 39.20 -38.48 30.64
CA GLY A 244 39.49 -38.00 32.02
C GLY A 244 38.40 -38.32 33.05
N ASN A 245 37.22 -38.80 32.62
CA ASN A 245 36.11 -39.18 33.52
C ASN A 245 36.36 -40.58 34.12
N ILE A 246 37.40 -40.68 34.96
CA ILE A 246 37.78 -41.95 35.60
C ILE A 246 36.80 -42.32 36.72
N VAL A 247 36.67 -43.61 36.93
CA VAL A 247 35.82 -44.14 38.01
C VAL A 247 36.50 -43.97 39.37
N ALA A 248 35.71 -44.12 40.46
CA ALA A 248 36.28 -44.10 41.81
C ALA A 248 37.25 -45.26 42.02
N ASN A 249 38.35 -45.01 42.72
CA ASN A 249 39.45 -45.95 43.01
C ASN A 249 40.28 -46.39 41.80
N ASP A 250 40.27 -45.63 40.70
CA ASP A 250 41.23 -45.82 39.62
C ASP A 250 42.63 -45.43 40.05
N LEU A 251 42.77 -44.33 40.82
CA LEU A 251 43.96 -43.99 41.55
C LEU A 251 43.94 -44.74 42.87
N TYR A 252 44.62 -45.91 42.94
CA TYR A 252 44.65 -46.69 44.17
C TYR A 252 46.06 -47.24 44.45
N GLY A 253 46.48 -47.14 45.72
CA GLY A 253 47.74 -47.69 46.17
C GLY A 253 48.75 -46.66 46.67
N LYS A 254 50.05 -47.03 46.61
CA LYS A 254 51.14 -46.15 47.03
C LYS A 254 51.39 -45.04 46.03
N CYS A 255 51.60 -43.85 46.50
CA CYS A 255 51.98 -42.74 45.62
C CYS A 255 53.05 -41.86 46.26
N CYS A 256 53.71 -41.13 45.48
CA CYS A 256 54.39 -39.81 45.67
C CYS A 256 55.27 -39.64 46.93
N ARG A 257 55.05 -40.30 48.07
CA ARG A 257 55.81 -40.28 49.32
C ARG A 257 55.78 -41.63 49.99
N ASP A 258 56.77 -41.88 50.87
CA ASP A 258 56.86 -43.10 51.65
C ASP A 258 55.62 -43.24 52.54
N ASN A 259 55.00 -44.45 52.53
CA ASN A 259 53.81 -44.77 53.29
C ASN A 259 52.60 -43.81 53.15
N VAL A 260 52.51 -43.11 51.99
CA VAL A 260 51.32 -42.40 51.54
C VAL A 260 50.62 -43.27 50.51
N PHE A 261 49.31 -43.40 50.69
CA PHE A 261 48.39 -44.09 49.77
C PHE A 261 47.41 -43.08 49.24
N VAL A 262 46.87 -43.38 48.05
CA VAL A 262 45.93 -42.50 47.36
C VAL A 262 44.70 -43.29 46.93
N SER A 263 43.54 -42.64 46.93
CA SER A 263 42.38 -43.08 46.17
C SER A 263 41.64 -41.85 45.64
N ASN A 264 40.84 -42.07 44.61
CA ASN A 264 40.00 -40.99 44.04
C ASN A 264 38.51 -41.32 44.17
N GLY A 265 37.71 -40.28 44.28
CA GLY A 265 36.30 -40.33 43.91
C GLY A 265 36.15 -40.33 42.35
N PRO A 266 34.93 -40.46 41.82
CA PRO A 266 34.71 -40.34 40.37
C PRO A 266 35.06 -38.94 39.88
N PHE A 267 35.69 -38.89 38.69
CA PHE A 267 35.94 -37.63 37.96
C PHE A 267 34.84 -37.44 36.91
N HIS A 268 34.41 -36.18 36.72
CA HIS A 268 33.33 -35.84 35.82
C HIS A 268 33.65 -34.54 35.08
N GLY A 269 32.88 -34.29 33.99
CA GLY A 269 32.93 -33.03 33.25
C GLY A 269 33.99 -32.99 32.13
N GLY A 270 34.73 -34.09 31.94
CA GLY A 270 35.62 -34.22 30.78
C GLY A 270 34.82 -34.36 29.50
N GLN A 271 35.11 -33.54 28.48
CA GLN A 271 34.43 -33.53 27.22
C GLN A 271 35.38 -33.11 26.10
N ASN A 272 35.13 -33.66 24.88
CA ASN A 272 35.85 -33.22 23.68
C ASN A 272 35.37 -31.85 23.16
N ALA A 273 36.25 -31.20 22.44
CA ALA A 273 35.82 -30.07 21.61
C ALA A 273 34.88 -30.58 20.51
N ARG A 274 33.83 -29.83 20.26
CA ARG A 274 32.92 -30.08 19.12
C ARG A 274 32.45 -28.76 18.53
N SER A 275 32.19 -28.77 17.25
CA SER A 275 31.43 -27.75 16.60
C SER A 275 29.98 -28.18 16.46
N TYR A 276 29.07 -27.22 16.53
CA TYR A 276 27.64 -27.47 16.42
C TYR A 276 26.98 -26.37 15.64
N GLN A 277 25.82 -26.63 15.06
CA GLN A 277 24.99 -25.63 14.42
C GLN A 277 24.27 -24.81 15.50
N MET A 278 24.17 -23.51 15.28
CA MET A 278 23.44 -22.60 16.14
C MET A 278 22.64 -21.59 15.31
N VAL A 279 21.60 -21.04 15.88
CA VAL A 279 20.78 -20.03 15.24
C VAL A 279 21.59 -18.73 15.09
N ALA A 280 21.70 -18.25 13.84
CA ALA A 280 22.29 -16.95 13.54
C ALA A 280 21.19 -15.87 13.48
N GLN A 281 21.54 -14.62 13.83
CA GLN A 281 20.60 -13.49 13.68
C GLN A 281 20.12 -13.30 12.24
N GLN A 282 20.98 -13.63 11.28
CA GLN A 282 20.67 -13.53 9.86
C GLN A 282 19.53 -14.49 9.47
N ASP A 283 19.53 -15.72 9.98
CA ASP A 283 18.49 -16.73 9.71
C ASP A 283 17.10 -16.16 10.07
N ILE A 284 17.00 -15.51 11.24
CA ILE A 284 15.76 -14.88 11.72
C ILE A 284 15.38 -13.70 10.85
N ASN A 285 16.34 -12.82 10.52
CA ASN A 285 16.08 -11.58 9.78
C ASN A 285 15.61 -11.83 8.35
N GLU A 286 16.23 -12.78 7.64
CA GLU A 286 15.85 -13.13 6.26
C GLU A 286 14.44 -13.68 6.19
N VAL A 287 14.10 -14.61 7.10
CA VAL A 287 12.75 -15.16 7.18
C VAL A 287 11.75 -14.08 7.57
N ALA A 288 12.04 -13.30 8.59
CA ALA A 288 11.16 -12.24 9.07
C ALA A 288 10.85 -11.22 7.96
N SER A 289 11.85 -10.82 7.18
CA SER A 289 11.67 -9.89 6.04
C SER A 289 10.76 -10.47 4.96
N SER A 290 10.97 -11.75 4.60
CA SER A 290 10.16 -12.44 3.61
C SER A 290 8.70 -12.59 4.06
N LEU A 291 8.48 -13.01 5.31
CA LEU A 291 7.15 -13.17 5.87
C LEU A 291 6.42 -11.82 6.01
N LYS A 292 7.14 -10.78 6.44
CA LYS A 292 6.58 -9.43 6.54
C LYS A 292 6.07 -8.93 5.20
N ALA A 293 6.84 -9.06 4.12
CA ALA A 293 6.41 -8.64 2.79
C ALA A 293 5.13 -9.36 2.33
N SER A 294 4.98 -10.64 2.66
CA SER A 294 3.77 -11.42 2.39
C SER A 294 2.59 -10.96 3.24
N LEU A 295 2.82 -10.69 4.52
CA LEU A 295 1.80 -10.22 5.46
C LEU A 295 1.29 -8.83 5.09
N ASP A 296 2.19 -7.90 4.70
CA ASP A 296 1.84 -6.56 4.23
C ASP A 296 0.80 -6.61 3.10
N GLN A 297 0.99 -7.52 2.11
CA GLN A 297 0.04 -7.71 1.02
C GLN A 297 -1.30 -8.29 1.51
N GLY A 298 -1.24 -9.28 2.38
CA GLY A 298 -2.43 -9.92 2.96
C GLY A 298 -3.27 -8.95 3.78
N VAL A 299 -2.63 -8.12 4.61
CA VAL A 299 -3.30 -7.11 5.42
C VAL A 299 -3.94 -6.02 4.56
N GLN A 300 -3.25 -5.53 3.52
CA GLN A 300 -3.83 -4.55 2.60
C GLN A 300 -5.07 -5.09 1.91
N ALA A 301 -5.04 -6.35 1.45
CA ALA A 301 -6.20 -6.99 0.85
C ALA A 301 -7.35 -7.11 1.85
N ALA A 302 -7.08 -7.51 3.09
CA ALA A 302 -8.08 -7.65 4.14
C ALA A 302 -8.69 -6.31 4.58
N LEU A 303 -7.88 -5.25 4.68
CA LEU A 303 -8.38 -3.89 4.94
C LEU A 303 -9.25 -3.39 3.78
N SER A 304 -8.83 -3.64 2.54
CA SER A 304 -9.59 -3.22 1.35
C SER A 304 -10.97 -3.88 1.25
N GLN A 305 -11.14 -5.09 1.79
CA GLN A 305 -12.45 -5.77 1.84
C GLN A 305 -13.44 -5.11 2.79
N GLN A 306 -12.97 -4.31 3.75
CA GLN A 306 -13.83 -3.57 4.68
C GLN A 306 -14.27 -2.20 4.12
N VAL A 307 -13.68 -1.76 3.01
CA VAL A 307 -13.96 -0.45 2.38
C VAL A 307 -15.29 -0.52 1.63
N GLN A 308 -16.18 0.44 1.87
CA GLN A 308 -17.46 0.57 1.17
C GLN A 308 -17.27 1.28 -0.18
N SER A 309 -18.27 1.19 -1.06
CA SER A 309 -18.19 1.74 -2.43
C SER A 309 -17.99 3.25 -2.51
N ASN A 310 -18.39 3.99 -1.49
CA ASN A 310 -18.22 5.44 -1.37
C ASN A 310 -17.02 5.86 -0.54
N GLU A 311 -16.18 4.92 -0.13
CA GLU A 311 -15.05 5.17 0.76
C GLU A 311 -13.70 4.92 0.05
N THR A 312 -12.67 5.57 0.54
CA THR A 312 -11.28 5.35 0.11
C THR A 312 -10.39 5.11 1.33
N LEU A 313 -9.56 4.07 1.25
CA LEU A 313 -8.60 3.72 2.30
C LEU A 313 -7.45 4.72 2.34
N VAL A 314 -7.10 5.19 3.53
CA VAL A 314 -5.90 5.99 3.78
C VAL A 314 -4.66 5.08 3.75
N ILE A 315 -3.73 5.34 2.84
CA ILE A 315 -2.50 4.57 2.67
C ILE A 315 -1.29 5.46 2.96
N PRO A 316 -0.26 4.97 3.68
CA PRO A 316 -0.15 3.64 4.28
C PRO A 316 -0.97 3.48 5.56
N ALA A 317 -1.52 2.29 5.78
CA ALA A 317 -2.13 1.93 7.06
C ALA A 317 -1.03 1.70 8.12
N PRO A 318 -1.20 2.19 9.36
CA PRO A 318 -0.24 1.91 10.42
C PRO A 318 -0.27 0.45 10.84
N CYS A 319 0.90 -0.17 10.85
CA CYS A 319 1.09 -1.57 11.22
C CYS A 319 2.14 -1.73 12.32
N THR A 320 1.97 -2.75 13.15
CA THR A 320 2.95 -3.19 14.14
C THR A 320 3.28 -4.65 13.89
N SER A 321 4.57 -4.94 13.65
CA SER A 321 5.06 -6.30 13.44
C SER A 321 5.71 -6.82 14.71
N ASN A 322 5.42 -8.09 15.03
CA ASN A 322 6.09 -8.85 16.10
C ASN A 322 6.74 -10.09 15.50
N VAL A 323 8.03 -10.30 15.80
CA VAL A 323 8.83 -11.44 15.33
C VAL A 323 9.18 -12.31 16.52
N THR A 324 8.79 -13.57 16.47
CA THR A 324 8.99 -14.55 17.55
C THR A 324 9.65 -15.79 16.99
N PRO A 325 10.97 -15.99 17.21
CA PRO A 325 11.65 -17.25 16.90
C PRO A 325 11.40 -18.24 18.03
N ASP A 326 11.40 -19.54 17.74
CA ASP A 326 11.31 -20.63 18.69
C ASP A 326 12.64 -20.91 19.43
N HIS A 327 13.76 -20.52 18.83
CA HIS A 327 15.12 -20.59 19.39
C HIS A 327 15.78 -19.21 19.41
N LYS A 328 16.60 -18.97 20.43
CA LYS A 328 17.35 -17.71 20.55
C LYS A 328 18.61 -17.75 19.68
N VAL A 329 19.07 -16.57 19.30
CA VAL A 329 20.36 -16.41 18.62
C VAL A 329 21.48 -16.99 19.48
N GLY A 330 22.35 -17.83 18.88
CA GLY A 330 23.42 -18.54 19.55
C GLY A 330 23.02 -19.86 20.22
N GLU A 331 21.75 -20.20 20.21
CA GLU A 331 21.27 -21.48 20.75
C GLU A 331 21.59 -22.61 19.75
N GLU A 332 22.01 -23.77 20.30
CA GLU A 332 22.30 -24.97 19.49
C GLU A 332 21.00 -25.55 18.94
N ALA A 333 20.85 -25.43 17.62
CA ALA A 333 19.72 -26.01 16.88
C ALA A 333 20.14 -26.25 15.42
N SER A 334 19.55 -27.22 14.77
CA SER A 334 19.76 -27.46 13.36
C SER A 334 18.86 -26.62 12.46
N GLN A 335 17.79 -26.09 13.01
CA GLN A 335 16.80 -25.23 12.33
C GLN A 335 16.14 -24.30 13.33
N VAL A 336 15.55 -23.22 12.82
CA VAL A 336 14.76 -22.27 13.59
C VAL A 336 13.44 -21.99 12.89
N GLN A 337 12.34 -22.02 13.67
CA GLN A 337 11.03 -21.56 13.20
C GLN A 337 10.84 -20.09 13.62
N VAL A 338 10.58 -19.24 12.63
CA VAL A 338 10.30 -17.83 12.87
C VAL A 338 8.84 -17.54 12.58
N THR A 339 8.12 -17.05 13.57
CA THR A 339 6.73 -16.59 13.45
C THR A 339 6.73 -15.06 13.39
N VAL A 340 6.08 -14.51 12.36
CA VAL A 340 5.83 -13.08 12.24
C VAL A 340 4.34 -12.83 12.35
N SER A 341 3.98 -11.90 13.22
CA SER A 341 2.60 -11.46 13.42
C SER A 341 2.52 -9.97 13.12
N GLU A 342 1.60 -9.57 12.25
CA GLU A 342 1.41 -8.18 11.87
C GLU A 342 -0.01 -7.73 12.20
N THR A 343 -0.10 -6.65 12.98
CA THR A 343 -1.37 -6.05 13.40
C THR A 343 -1.47 -4.66 12.80
N CYS A 344 -2.49 -4.43 11.97
CA CYS A 344 -2.70 -3.16 11.28
C CYS A 344 -4.08 -2.61 11.57
N THR A 345 -4.17 -1.28 11.59
CA THR A 345 -5.43 -0.53 11.66
C THR A 345 -5.53 0.34 10.42
N GLY A 346 -6.71 0.40 9.80
CA GLY A 346 -6.99 1.26 8.66
C GLY A 346 -7.92 2.40 9.03
N GLU A 347 -7.88 3.47 8.26
CA GLU A 347 -8.86 4.55 8.28
C GLU A 347 -9.36 4.76 6.87
N VAL A 348 -10.66 4.99 6.70
CA VAL A 348 -11.27 5.34 5.41
C VAL A 348 -11.90 6.71 5.48
N TYR A 349 -12.01 7.38 4.34
CA TYR A 349 -12.73 8.64 4.20
C TYR A 349 -13.77 8.57 3.10
N ASP A 350 -14.82 9.38 3.21
CA ASP A 350 -15.85 9.52 2.20
C ASP A 350 -15.29 10.21 0.95
N THR A 351 -15.37 9.51 -0.18
CA THR A 351 -14.79 9.96 -1.47
C THR A 351 -15.52 11.19 -2.02
N SER A 352 -16.84 11.26 -1.84
CA SER A 352 -17.64 12.40 -2.33
C SER A 352 -17.38 13.66 -1.51
N ALA A 353 -17.36 13.54 -0.19
CA ALA A 353 -17.02 14.65 0.69
C ALA A 353 -15.59 15.18 0.45
N PHE A 354 -14.65 14.30 0.16
CA PHE A 354 -13.29 14.66 -0.21
C PHE A 354 -13.26 15.46 -1.52
N HIS A 355 -13.95 14.98 -2.55
CA HIS A 355 -14.05 15.67 -3.83
C HIS A 355 -14.72 17.04 -3.70
N ASP A 356 -15.83 17.14 -2.99
CA ASP A 356 -16.60 18.37 -2.78
C ASP A 356 -15.79 19.43 -2.03
N LEU A 357 -15.05 19.00 -1.01
CA LEU A 357 -14.14 19.91 -0.29
C LEU A 357 -13.06 20.46 -1.22
N LEU A 358 -12.41 19.61 -2.00
CA LEU A 358 -11.37 20.04 -2.94
C LEU A 358 -11.92 20.94 -4.03
N MET A 359 -13.10 20.62 -4.60
CA MET A 359 -13.78 21.45 -5.58
C MET A 359 -14.06 22.85 -5.04
N ARG A 360 -14.55 22.94 -3.82
CA ARG A 360 -14.80 24.22 -3.17
C ARG A 360 -13.51 25.01 -2.98
N GLU A 361 -12.47 24.39 -2.45
CA GLU A 361 -11.19 25.04 -2.17
C GLU A 361 -10.49 25.52 -3.45
N ILE A 362 -10.46 24.68 -4.49
CA ILE A 362 -9.79 25.03 -5.75
C ILE A 362 -10.58 26.11 -6.50
N THR A 363 -11.94 26.09 -6.42
CA THR A 363 -12.78 27.13 -7.01
C THR A 363 -12.52 28.48 -6.34
N GLN A 364 -12.44 28.54 -5.01
CA GLN A 364 -12.09 29.75 -4.31
C GLN A 364 -10.68 30.26 -4.67
N GLN A 365 -9.75 29.33 -4.83
CA GLN A 365 -8.40 29.67 -5.25
C GLN A 365 -8.37 30.23 -6.68
N ALA A 366 -9.12 29.62 -7.60
CA ALA A 366 -9.24 30.08 -8.97
C ALA A 366 -9.84 31.48 -9.05
N ILE A 367 -10.94 31.76 -8.33
CA ILE A 367 -11.55 33.11 -8.27
C ILE A 367 -10.55 34.14 -7.79
N LYS A 368 -9.69 33.80 -6.81
CA LYS A 368 -8.66 34.73 -6.29
C LYS A 368 -7.54 34.99 -7.30
N GLN A 369 -7.16 33.97 -8.10
CA GLN A 369 -6.00 34.07 -9.00
C GLN A 369 -6.36 34.62 -10.38
N VAL A 370 -7.46 34.12 -10.97
CA VAL A 370 -7.85 34.49 -12.35
C VAL A 370 -9.12 35.33 -12.44
N GLY A 371 -9.84 35.49 -11.33
CA GLY A 371 -11.05 36.30 -11.27
C GLY A 371 -12.32 35.54 -11.65
N THR A 372 -13.43 36.25 -11.76
CA THR A 372 -14.72 35.74 -12.18
C THR A 372 -14.75 35.56 -13.71
N GLY A 373 -15.54 34.59 -14.18
CA GLY A 373 -15.70 34.31 -15.62
C GLY A 373 -14.89 33.12 -16.10
N TYR A 374 -14.06 32.52 -15.27
CA TYR A 374 -13.39 31.26 -15.58
C TYR A 374 -14.21 30.07 -15.06
N GLY A 375 -14.28 29.01 -15.85
CA GLY A 375 -14.88 27.74 -15.50
C GLY A 375 -13.87 26.60 -15.52
N LEU A 376 -14.07 25.60 -14.68
CA LEU A 376 -13.28 24.38 -14.68
C LEU A 376 -13.48 23.62 -15.98
N VAL A 377 -12.41 23.10 -16.55
CA VAL A 377 -12.43 22.21 -17.73
C VAL A 377 -11.68 20.94 -17.39
N GLY A 378 -12.34 19.80 -17.63
CA GLY A 378 -11.85 18.49 -17.24
C GLY A 378 -12.01 18.22 -15.73
N ASP A 379 -11.37 17.15 -15.26
CA ASP A 379 -11.44 16.68 -13.88
C ASP A 379 -10.32 17.29 -13.03
N LEU A 380 -10.53 17.31 -11.69
CA LEU A 380 -9.49 17.62 -10.75
C LEU A 380 -8.40 16.54 -10.77
N GLN A 381 -7.17 16.95 -10.95
CA GLN A 381 -6.01 16.09 -10.76
C GLN A 381 -5.59 16.17 -9.30
N THR A 382 -5.72 15.06 -8.57
CA THR A 382 -5.41 14.99 -7.15
C THR A 382 -4.30 13.99 -6.87
N SER A 383 -3.41 14.32 -5.94
CA SER A 383 -2.41 13.39 -5.42
C SER A 383 -2.23 13.61 -3.92
N ILE A 384 -2.24 12.51 -3.16
CA ILE A 384 -1.95 12.55 -1.72
C ILE A 384 -0.43 12.52 -1.57
N ALA A 385 0.15 13.64 -1.16
CA ALA A 385 1.59 13.77 -0.94
C ALA A 385 2.03 13.14 0.39
N LYS A 386 1.16 13.18 1.40
CA LYS A 386 1.41 12.60 2.72
C LYS A 386 0.09 12.24 3.38
N ALA A 387 0.07 11.07 4.01
CA ALA A 387 -1.03 10.64 4.86
C ALA A 387 -0.48 10.22 6.23
N MET A 388 -1.16 10.58 7.30
CA MET A 388 -0.83 10.19 8.67
C MET A 388 -2.11 9.82 9.40
N VAL A 389 -2.16 8.61 9.93
CA VAL A 389 -3.28 8.11 10.74
C VAL A 389 -2.91 8.25 12.21
N ASN A 390 -3.80 8.85 12.98
CA ASN A 390 -3.71 8.91 14.45
C ASN A 390 -4.70 7.93 15.06
N THR A 391 -4.22 6.74 15.37
CA THR A 391 -5.04 5.66 15.90
C THR A 391 -5.64 5.95 17.29
N CYS A 392 -5.00 6.84 18.09
CA CYS A 392 -5.51 7.22 19.40
C CYS A 392 -6.76 8.12 19.31
N GLN A 393 -6.90 8.90 18.24
CA GLN A 393 -7.98 9.86 18.04
C GLN A 393 -8.97 9.42 16.97
N ALA A 394 -8.72 8.28 16.30
CA ALA A 394 -9.46 7.83 15.13
C ALA A 394 -9.60 8.95 14.08
N THR A 395 -8.47 9.56 13.72
CA THR A 395 -8.38 10.65 12.75
C THR A 395 -7.23 10.40 11.78
N ALA A 396 -7.36 10.87 10.54
CA ALA A 396 -6.25 10.90 9.61
C ALA A 396 -6.04 12.32 9.08
N THR A 397 -4.78 12.64 8.78
CA THR A 397 -4.41 13.90 8.15
C THR A 397 -3.82 13.60 6.78
N LEU A 398 -4.42 14.20 5.74
CA LEU A 398 -4.05 14.05 4.35
C LEU A 398 -3.49 15.37 3.84
N GLN A 399 -2.26 15.36 3.34
CA GLN A 399 -1.70 16.48 2.58
C GLN A 399 -1.92 16.19 1.09
N VAL A 400 -2.82 16.95 0.48
CA VAL A 400 -3.29 16.74 -0.88
C VAL A 400 -2.80 17.86 -1.78
N LYS A 401 -2.16 17.48 -2.89
CA LYS A 401 -1.88 18.38 -4.00
C LYS A 401 -3.01 18.24 -5.01
N VAL A 402 -3.64 19.35 -5.36
CA VAL A 402 -4.71 19.41 -6.34
C VAL A 402 -4.32 20.36 -7.46
N SER A 403 -4.59 20.00 -8.69
CA SER A 403 -4.41 20.86 -9.88
C SER A 403 -5.62 20.74 -10.79
N SER A 404 -5.91 21.82 -11.51
CA SER A 404 -7.09 21.95 -12.37
C SER A 404 -6.87 23.00 -13.44
N THR A 405 -7.49 22.83 -14.60
CA THR A 405 -7.44 23.79 -15.70
C THR A 405 -8.71 24.63 -15.74
N TRP A 406 -8.54 25.92 -15.71
CA TRP A 406 -9.62 26.91 -15.74
C TRP A 406 -9.56 27.68 -17.04
N VAL A 407 -10.70 27.80 -17.72
CA VAL A 407 -10.80 28.47 -19.03
C VAL A 407 -11.87 29.55 -18.96
N TYR A 408 -11.59 30.70 -19.54
CA TYR A 408 -12.54 31.80 -19.60
C TYR A 408 -13.81 31.38 -20.36
N GLN A 409 -14.98 31.56 -19.75
CA GLN A 409 -16.29 31.21 -20.28
C GLN A 409 -16.99 32.44 -20.85
N PHE A 410 -17.26 32.44 -22.16
CA PHE A 410 -18.01 33.51 -22.79
C PHE A 410 -19.50 33.27 -22.62
N SER A 411 -20.17 34.12 -21.82
CA SER A 411 -21.63 34.14 -21.71
C SER A 411 -22.30 34.47 -23.06
N GLN A 412 -23.56 34.11 -23.25
CA GLN A 412 -24.29 34.44 -24.48
C GLN A 412 -24.27 35.94 -24.78
N ALA A 413 -24.46 36.77 -23.77
CA ALA A 413 -24.37 38.25 -23.94
C ALA A 413 -23.00 38.70 -24.44
N GLN A 414 -21.92 38.11 -23.95
CA GLN A 414 -20.56 38.40 -24.42
C GLN A 414 -20.33 37.91 -25.84
N GLN A 415 -20.85 36.71 -26.21
CA GLN A 415 -20.81 36.21 -27.57
C GLN A 415 -21.52 37.13 -28.54
N ASP A 416 -22.71 37.65 -28.16
CA ASP A 416 -23.43 38.63 -29.00
C ASP A 416 -22.70 39.98 -29.10
N GLN A 417 -22.03 40.40 -28.03
CA GLN A 417 -21.16 41.58 -28.06
C GLN A 417 -19.94 41.41 -28.99
N VAL A 418 -19.35 40.17 -29.01
CA VAL A 418 -18.28 39.83 -29.94
C VAL A 418 -18.78 40.01 -31.38
N LYS A 419 -19.92 39.41 -31.75
CA LYS A 419 -20.51 39.56 -33.09
C LYS A 419 -20.81 40.98 -33.43
N LEU A 420 -21.37 41.74 -32.50
CA LEU A 420 -21.72 43.17 -32.71
C LEU A 420 -20.47 44.03 -33.01
N ARG A 421 -19.36 43.75 -32.31
CA ARG A 421 -18.12 44.54 -32.48
C ARG A 421 -17.40 44.28 -33.80
N ILE A 422 -17.52 43.09 -34.36
CA ILE A 422 -16.77 42.66 -35.56
C ILE A 422 -17.58 42.76 -36.83
N ARG A 423 -18.91 42.90 -36.78
CA ARG A 423 -19.77 43.00 -37.96
C ARG A 423 -19.32 44.09 -38.94
N GLY A 424 -19.25 43.77 -40.21
CA GLY A 424 -18.88 44.73 -41.27
C GLY A 424 -17.40 45.15 -41.31
N LYS A 425 -16.56 44.61 -40.44
CA LYS A 425 -15.13 44.93 -40.39
C LYS A 425 -14.28 44.06 -41.26
N SER A 426 -13.07 44.50 -41.59
CA SER A 426 -12.06 43.64 -42.23
C SER A 426 -11.59 42.55 -41.22
N LYS A 427 -11.00 41.48 -41.73
CA LYS A 427 -10.46 40.40 -40.90
C LYS A 427 -9.43 40.93 -39.90
N ASP A 428 -8.48 41.72 -40.38
CA ASP A 428 -7.37 42.18 -39.55
C ASP A 428 -7.84 43.16 -38.45
N GLU A 429 -8.79 44.04 -38.80
CA GLU A 429 -9.40 44.96 -37.80
C GLU A 429 -10.19 44.18 -36.74
N ALA A 430 -10.94 43.16 -37.14
CA ALA A 430 -11.69 42.32 -36.22
C ALA A 430 -10.78 41.47 -35.30
N ILE A 431 -9.70 40.88 -35.85
CA ILE A 431 -8.70 40.15 -35.08
C ILE A 431 -8.09 41.08 -34.02
N ALA A 432 -7.66 42.28 -34.44
CA ALA A 432 -7.08 43.27 -33.51
C ALA A 432 -8.03 43.64 -32.37
N LEU A 433 -9.32 43.89 -32.70
CA LEU A 433 -10.34 44.19 -31.70
C LEU A 433 -10.61 43.05 -30.72
N LEU A 434 -10.64 41.80 -31.21
CA LEU A 434 -10.93 40.67 -30.39
C LEU A 434 -9.75 40.29 -29.48
N LEU A 435 -8.51 40.43 -29.92
CA LEU A 435 -7.32 40.22 -29.10
C LEU A 435 -7.22 41.15 -27.91
N HIS A 436 -7.86 42.32 -27.96
CA HIS A 436 -7.94 43.25 -26.81
C HIS A 436 -9.13 42.96 -25.87
N MET A 437 -9.95 41.97 -26.16
CA MET A 437 -11.07 41.59 -25.28
C MET A 437 -10.60 40.72 -24.12
N PRO A 438 -11.14 40.92 -22.90
CA PRO A 438 -10.86 40.05 -21.79
C PRO A 438 -11.22 38.57 -22.12
N GLY A 439 -10.35 37.63 -21.74
CA GLY A 439 -10.61 36.21 -21.93
C GLY A 439 -10.27 35.67 -23.31
N VAL A 440 -9.73 36.47 -24.23
CA VAL A 440 -9.28 36.01 -25.55
C VAL A 440 -7.77 35.84 -25.54
N GLN A 441 -7.30 34.64 -25.88
CA GLN A 441 -5.88 34.34 -26.02
C GLN A 441 -5.45 34.45 -27.48
N THR A 442 -6.22 33.81 -28.38
CA THR A 442 -5.92 33.79 -29.82
C THR A 442 -7.21 33.78 -30.62
N VAL A 443 -7.17 34.41 -31.81
CA VAL A 443 -8.31 34.51 -32.72
C VAL A 443 -7.89 34.11 -34.14
N SER A 444 -8.72 33.34 -34.81
CA SER A 444 -8.61 33.06 -36.24
C SER A 444 -9.97 33.33 -36.92
N ILE A 445 -9.96 34.03 -38.05
CA ILE A 445 -11.18 34.34 -38.80
C ILE A 445 -11.11 33.78 -40.22
N SER A 446 -12.08 32.94 -40.56
CA SER A 446 -12.31 32.43 -41.92
C SER A 446 -13.59 33.05 -42.48
N THR A 447 -13.54 33.62 -43.65
CA THR A 447 -14.72 34.17 -44.34
C THR A 447 -14.95 33.39 -45.63
N LYS A 448 -16.22 33.10 -45.90
CA LYS A 448 -16.68 32.50 -47.16
C LYS A 448 -17.38 33.54 -47.99
N ASN A 449 -17.05 33.64 -49.26
CA ASN A 449 -17.64 34.57 -50.22
C ASN A 449 -17.49 36.07 -49.86
N GLY A 450 -16.38 36.49 -49.26
CA GLY A 450 -16.10 37.89 -48.92
C GLY A 450 -14.77 38.13 -48.25
N THR A 451 -14.25 39.33 -48.29
CA THR A 451 -13.03 39.81 -47.61
C THR A 451 -13.32 40.48 -46.28
N THR A 452 -14.57 40.82 -46.01
CA THR A 452 -15.07 41.45 -44.81
C THR A 452 -16.04 40.54 -44.07
N ILE A 453 -16.19 40.79 -42.76
CA ILE A 453 -17.15 40.06 -41.93
C ILE A 453 -18.57 40.49 -42.28
N PRO A 454 -19.57 39.62 -42.37
CA PRO A 454 -20.95 39.97 -42.65
C PRO A 454 -21.50 40.98 -41.63
N THR A 455 -22.40 41.87 -42.11
CA THR A 455 -23.15 42.78 -41.22
C THR A 455 -24.29 42.05 -40.50
N ASP A 456 -24.75 40.98 -41.03
CA ASP A 456 -25.76 40.09 -40.42
C ASP A 456 -25.11 39.18 -39.37
N MET A 457 -25.49 39.34 -38.12
CA MET A 457 -24.95 38.58 -36.96
C MET A 457 -25.30 37.10 -37.00
N GLN A 458 -26.39 36.69 -37.71
CA GLN A 458 -26.76 35.27 -37.85
C GLN A 458 -25.76 34.52 -38.73
N ARG A 459 -25.01 35.21 -39.56
CA ARG A 459 -23.99 34.65 -40.46
C ARG A 459 -22.58 34.72 -39.89
N ILE A 460 -22.43 35.13 -38.62
CA ILE A 460 -21.19 35.11 -37.88
C ILE A 460 -21.26 33.94 -36.89
N HIS A 461 -20.50 32.91 -37.15
CA HIS A 461 -20.37 31.72 -36.31
C HIS A 461 -19.17 31.85 -35.41
N LEU A 462 -19.41 31.80 -34.08
CA LEU A 462 -18.33 31.76 -33.09
C LEU A 462 -18.05 30.31 -32.75
N ASN A 463 -16.80 29.92 -32.79
CA ASN A 463 -16.29 28.62 -32.38
C ASN A 463 -15.24 28.83 -31.27
N PHE A 464 -15.46 28.21 -30.11
CA PHE A 464 -14.52 28.26 -29.00
C PHE A 464 -13.74 26.94 -28.94
N VAL A 465 -12.42 27.03 -29.08
CA VAL A 465 -11.52 25.89 -29.04
C VAL A 465 -10.69 25.96 -27.76
N ILE A 466 -10.81 24.91 -26.93
CA ILE A 466 -10.02 24.80 -25.71
C ILE A 466 -8.81 23.93 -26.05
N LEU A 467 -7.62 24.48 -25.85
CA LEU A 467 -6.37 23.74 -25.93
C LEU A 467 -6.11 23.13 -24.54
N THR A 468 -6.26 21.80 -24.42
CA THR A 468 -6.00 21.02 -23.18
C THR A 468 -4.59 20.46 -23.22
#